data_4e79c3b243d92e3aaf40bcc2f7a39de7
#
_entry.id   4e79c3b243d92e3aaf40bcc2f7a39de7
#
_cell.length_a   1.000
_cell.length_b   1.000
_cell.length_c   1.000
_cell.angle_alpha   90.00
_cell.angle_beta   90.00
_cell.angle_gamma   90.00
#
_symmetry.space_group_name_H-M   'P 1'
#
loop_
_entity.id
_entity.type
_entity.pdbx_description
1 polymer ?
#
loop_
_entity_poly.entity_id
_entity_poly.type
_entity_poly.pdbx_seq_one_letter_code
_entity_poly.pdbx_strand_id
1 'polypeptide(L)'
;VKDNDIELIINCAAYTNVDKAEDDAEFAETLNSDAVRNLAEAIKDNDGTLIHISTDYVFGKEPYNVPCREDQKGTPTGVYGMTKLHGEQAIAASGVKSLIFRTAWLYSEYGKNFVKTMLSLTSTKPTLKVVFDQTGTPTYAQDLADTIFDIIENRRYKDNEGIYHYSNEGVCSWYDFTKMIAEIAGNDTCDIQPCHSDEFPSKVTRPSYSVLDKTKIKETFGIKVPYWTDSLKTCIKNIKANEA
;
A
#
# COMPACT_ATOMS: atom_id res chain seq x y z
N VAL A 1 -2.39 21.75 15.67
CA VAL A 1 -3.69 21.09 15.86
C VAL A 1 -4.60 22.02 16.65
N LYS A 2 -4.27 22.30 17.91
CA LYS A 2 -5.12 23.11 18.80
C LYS A 2 -5.42 24.51 18.27
N ASP A 3 -4.42 25.23 17.79
CA ASP A 3 -4.56 26.64 17.35
C ASP A 3 -5.49 26.83 16.12
N ASN A 4 -5.69 25.75 15.34
CA ASN A 4 -6.50 25.75 14.12
C ASN A 4 -7.73 24.84 14.22
N ASP A 5 -8.03 24.30 15.39
CA ASP A 5 -9.17 23.41 15.65
C ASP A 5 -9.28 22.23 14.67
N ILE A 6 -8.15 21.54 14.46
CA ILE A 6 -8.07 20.41 13.51
C ILE A 6 -8.78 19.19 14.11
N GLU A 7 -9.86 18.73 13.47
CA GLU A 7 -10.66 17.56 13.88
C GLU A 7 -10.17 16.25 13.23
N LEU A 8 -9.41 16.32 12.13
CA LEU A 8 -9.00 15.15 11.35
C LEU A 8 -7.59 15.32 10.81
N ILE A 9 -6.75 14.31 11.02
CA ILE A 9 -5.43 14.19 10.36
C ILE A 9 -5.45 12.97 9.44
N ILE A 10 -5.00 13.14 8.18
CA ILE A 10 -4.72 12.04 7.26
C ILE A 10 -3.20 11.93 7.15
N ASN A 11 -2.62 10.88 7.73
CA ASN A 11 -1.18 10.64 7.66
C ASN A 11 -0.83 9.71 6.49
N CYS A 12 -0.34 10.31 5.40
CA CYS A 12 0.22 9.61 4.25
C CYS A 12 1.76 9.60 4.24
N ALA A 13 2.41 10.24 5.22
CA ALA A 13 3.86 10.29 5.31
C ALA A 13 4.42 8.95 5.80
N ALA A 14 5.44 8.44 5.13
CA ALA A 14 6.15 7.22 5.51
C ALA A 14 7.52 7.11 4.85
N TYR A 15 8.43 6.42 5.51
CA TYR A 15 9.65 5.88 4.89
C TYR A 15 9.26 4.60 4.14
N THR A 16 9.24 4.63 2.80
CA THR A 16 8.69 3.54 1.97
C THR A 16 9.72 2.75 1.17
N ASN A 17 11.00 3.12 1.24
CA ASN A 17 12.05 2.38 0.54
C ASN A 17 12.42 1.13 1.33
N VAL A 18 11.82 0.00 0.96
CA VAL A 18 11.91 -1.29 1.67
C VAL A 18 13.36 -1.75 1.83
N ASP A 19 14.15 -1.78 0.74
CA ASP A 19 15.54 -2.25 0.79
C ASP A 19 16.46 -1.27 1.54
N LYS A 20 16.26 0.04 1.38
CA LYS A 20 17.07 1.04 2.07
C LYS A 20 16.74 1.14 3.55
N ALA A 21 15.55 0.77 3.98
CA ALA A 21 15.18 0.75 5.39
C ALA A 21 16.07 -0.18 6.22
N GLU A 22 16.61 -1.25 5.62
CA GLU A 22 17.56 -2.15 6.30
C GLU A 22 18.87 -1.43 6.69
N ASP A 23 19.30 -0.46 5.88
CA ASP A 23 20.51 0.34 6.14
C ASP A 23 20.21 1.59 6.99
N ASP A 24 18.95 2.00 7.12
CA ASP A 24 18.51 3.30 7.66
C ASP A 24 17.39 3.11 8.70
N ALA A 25 17.52 2.05 9.51
CA ALA A 25 16.48 1.58 10.41
C ALA A 25 16.03 2.64 11.44
N GLU A 26 16.94 3.44 11.96
CA GLU A 26 16.64 4.50 12.95
C GLU A 26 15.76 5.60 12.32
N PHE A 27 16.09 6.04 11.10
CA PHE A 27 15.28 7.03 10.41
C PHE A 27 13.92 6.47 9.97
N ALA A 28 13.88 5.19 9.54
CA ALA A 28 12.64 4.51 9.25
C ALA A 28 11.73 4.41 10.50
N GLU A 29 12.28 4.09 11.67
CA GLU A 29 11.54 4.06 12.95
C GLU A 29 11.04 5.46 13.32
N THR A 30 11.90 6.48 13.25
CA THR A 30 11.52 7.87 13.52
C THR A 30 10.32 8.32 12.68
N LEU A 31 10.30 8.00 11.39
CA LEU A 31 9.25 8.47 10.50
C LEU A 31 7.99 7.59 10.54
N ASN A 32 8.16 6.25 10.62
CA ASN A 32 7.05 5.32 10.55
C ASN A 32 6.41 5.02 11.92
N SER A 33 7.08 5.33 13.03
CA SER A 33 6.62 5.04 14.39
C SER A 33 6.55 6.30 15.25
N ASP A 34 7.68 7.00 15.50
CA ASP A 34 7.69 8.13 16.43
C ASP A 34 6.88 9.33 15.92
N ALA A 35 7.00 9.67 14.65
CA ALA A 35 6.18 10.73 14.05
C ALA A 35 4.69 10.37 14.10
N VAL A 36 4.34 9.10 13.90
CA VAL A 36 2.96 8.61 13.97
C VAL A 36 2.42 8.74 15.40
N ARG A 37 3.23 8.38 16.41
CA ARG A 37 2.89 8.59 17.84
C ARG A 37 2.60 10.06 18.13
N ASN A 38 3.49 10.95 17.70
CA ASN A 38 3.32 12.38 17.91
C ASN A 38 2.03 12.93 17.26
N LEU A 39 1.68 12.46 16.07
CA LEU A 39 0.43 12.84 15.41
C LEU A 39 -0.79 12.29 16.18
N ALA A 40 -0.73 11.04 16.64
CA ALA A 40 -1.79 10.41 17.42
C ALA A 40 -2.06 11.15 18.73
N GLU A 41 -1.01 11.51 19.48
CA GLU A 41 -1.12 12.28 20.70
C GLU A 41 -1.67 13.69 20.45
N ALA A 42 -1.14 14.39 19.44
CA ALA A 42 -1.55 15.74 19.11
C ALA A 42 -3.02 15.85 18.70
N ILE A 43 -3.55 14.89 17.93
CA ILE A 43 -4.95 14.92 17.49
C ILE A 43 -5.90 14.41 18.59
N LYS A 44 -5.46 13.46 19.42
CA LYS A 44 -6.19 12.99 20.58
C LYS A 44 -6.47 14.13 21.58
N ASP A 45 -5.48 14.97 21.85
CA ASP A 45 -5.61 16.13 22.72
C ASP A 45 -6.67 17.14 22.23
N ASN A 46 -7.07 17.05 20.97
CA ASN A 46 -8.11 17.87 20.34
C ASN A 46 -9.42 17.09 20.08
N ASP A 47 -9.60 15.92 20.69
CA ASP A 47 -10.74 14.98 20.47
C ASP A 47 -10.98 14.64 19.00
N GLY A 48 -9.95 14.71 18.19
CA GLY A 48 -10.01 14.46 16.75
C GLY A 48 -9.72 13.00 16.37
N THR A 49 -9.70 12.74 15.07
CA THR A 49 -9.51 11.39 14.50
C THR A 49 -8.23 11.34 13.65
N LEU A 50 -7.49 10.24 13.74
CA LEU A 50 -6.33 9.97 12.89
C LEU A 50 -6.67 8.90 11.83
N ILE A 51 -6.54 9.25 10.55
CA ILE A 51 -6.52 8.29 9.45
C ILE A 51 -5.05 8.04 9.11
N HIS A 52 -4.61 6.75 9.11
CA HIS A 52 -3.23 6.38 8.86
C HIS A 52 -3.10 5.33 7.76
N ILE A 53 -2.19 5.58 6.81
CA ILE A 53 -1.89 4.62 5.74
C ILE A 53 -0.77 3.68 6.20
N SER A 54 -1.08 2.39 6.28
CA SER A 54 -0.16 1.31 6.61
C SER A 54 0.06 0.38 5.40
N THR A 55 0.57 -0.82 5.62
CA THR A 55 1.10 -1.70 4.57
C THR A 55 0.78 -3.17 4.81
N ASP A 56 0.73 -3.95 3.73
CA ASP A 56 0.73 -5.41 3.73
C ASP A 56 2.04 -6.01 4.26
N TYR A 57 3.15 -5.26 4.28
CA TYR A 57 4.43 -5.70 4.84
C TYR A 57 4.42 -5.91 6.36
N VAL A 58 3.33 -5.59 7.05
CA VAL A 58 3.12 -6.02 8.45
C VAL A 58 2.95 -7.54 8.55
N PHE A 59 2.68 -8.23 7.44
CA PHE A 59 2.66 -9.68 7.29
C PHE A 59 3.92 -10.19 6.56
N GLY A 60 4.11 -11.51 6.48
CA GLY A 60 5.09 -12.11 5.56
C GLY A 60 6.02 -13.15 6.14
N LYS A 61 6.21 -13.21 7.46
CA LYS A 61 7.06 -14.23 8.09
C LYS A 61 6.41 -15.61 8.09
N GLU A 62 5.08 -15.66 8.18
CA GLU A 62 4.32 -16.90 8.08
C GLU A 62 3.96 -17.18 6.62
N PRO A 63 3.98 -18.45 6.15
CA PRO A 63 3.60 -18.80 4.80
C PRO A 63 2.06 -18.75 4.65
N TYR A 64 1.53 -17.56 4.40
CA TYR A 64 0.11 -17.39 4.10
C TYR A 64 -0.23 -18.00 2.73
N ASN A 65 -1.36 -18.66 2.64
CA ASN A 65 -1.94 -19.17 1.39
C ASN A 65 -3.42 -18.83 1.24
N VAL A 66 -3.90 -17.95 2.12
CA VAL A 66 -5.25 -17.36 2.10
C VAL A 66 -5.12 -15.86 2.34
N PRO A 67 -6.09 -15.05 1.89
CA PRO A 67 -6.04 -13.60 2.12
C PRO A 67 -5.88 -13.23 3.59
N CYS A 68 -4.93 -12.32 3.86
CA CYS A 68 -4.64 -11.83 5.20
C CYS A 68 -5.81 -10.98 5.73
N ARG A 69 -6.22 -11.24 6.97
CA ARG A 69 -7.30 -10.50 7.64
C ARG A 69 -6.74 -9.49 8.63
N GLU A 70 -7.54 -8.50 8.97
CA GLU A 70 -7.15 -7.41 9.89
C GLU A 70 -6.85 -7.89 11.30
N ASP A 71 -7.49 -8.98 11.76
CA ASP A 71 -7.33 -9.59 13.09
C ASP A 71 -6.10 -10.50 13.20
N GLN A 72 -5.42 -10.80 12.09
CA GLN A 72 -4.20 -11.60 12.12
C GLN A 72 -3.02 -10.83 12.72
N LYS A 73 -2.22 -11.53 13.52
CA LYS A 73 -1.01 -10.97 14.12
C LYS A 73 -0.02 -10.55 13.04
N GLY A 74 0.50 -9.35 13.15
CA GLY A 74 1.60 -8.90 12.30
C GLY A 74 2.88 -9.72 12.52
N THR A 75 3.51 -10.14 11.42
CA THR A 75 4.74 -10.95 11.38
C THR A 75 5.68 -10.42 10.30
N PRO A 76 6.16 -9.15 10.42
CA PRO A 76 6.99 -8.53 9.38
C PRO A 76 8.33 -9.25 9.21
N THR A 77 8.88 -9.23 7.99
CA THR A 77 10.15 -9.86 7.61
C THR A 77 11.32 -8.90 7.54
N GLY A 78 11.06 -7.58 7.51
CA GLY A 78 12.09 -6.55 7.36
C GLY A 78 11.75 -5.28 8.14
N VAL A 79 12.72 -4.37 8.19
CA VAL A 79 12.65 -3.10 8.94
C VAL A 79 11.45 -2.26 8.52
N TYR A 80 11.18 -2.14 7.22
CA TYR A 80 10.02 -1.37 6.74
C TYR A 80 8.71 -1.85 7.35
N GLY A 81 8.41 -3.15 7.23
CA GLY A 81 7.19 -3.74 7.78
C GLY A 81 7.12 -3.63 9.30
N MET A 82 8.26 -3.81 9.99
CA MET A 82 8.36 -3.72 11.44
C MET A 82 8.07 -2.29 11.92
N THR A 83 8.70 -1.28 11.33
CA THR A 83 8.51 0.12 11.75
C THR A 83 7.10 0.61 11.45
N LYS A 84 6.48 0.17 10.34
CA LYS A 84 5.06 0.44 10.06
C LYS A 84 4.13 -0.21 11.10
N LEU A 85 4.42 -1.44 11.51
CA LEU A 85 3.66 -2.13 12.56
C LEU A 85 3.81 -1.41 13.92
N HIS A 86 5.01 -0.91 14.25
CA HIS A 86 5.22 -0.08 15.44
C HIS A 86 4.37 1.19 15.41
N GLY A 87 4.21 1.83 14.25
CA GLY A 87 3.30 2.96 14.09
C GLY A 87 1.84 2.61 14.37
N GLU A 88 1.34 1.46 13.87
CA GLU A 88 0.00 0.96 14.20
C GLU A 88 -0.15 0.72 15.71
N GLN A 89 0.86 0.13 16.35
CA GLN A 89 0.88 -0.13 17.79
C GLN A 89 0.93 1.18 18.60
N ALA A 90 1.65 2.19 18.14
CA ALA A 90 1.69 3.51 18.77
C ALA A 90 0.31 4.20 18.71
N ILE A 91 -0.40 4.11 17.58
CA ILE A 91 -1.79 4.59 17.46
C ILE A 91 -2.69 3.86 18.47
N ALA A 92 -2.64 2.54 18.51
CA ALA A 92 -3.45 1.74 19.43
C ALA A 92 -3.16 2.07 20.90
N ALA A 93 -1.87 2.21 21.26
CA ALA A 93 -1.44 2.54 22.62
C ALA A 93 -1.87 3.97 23.05
N SER A 94 -1.96 4.91 22.12
CA SER A 94 -2.40 6.28 22.41
C SER A 94 -3.89 6.35 22.79
N GLY A 95 -4.71 5.41 22.30
CA GLY A 95 -6.17 5.41 22.46
C GLY A 95 -6.86 6.54 21.71
N VAL A 96 -6.23 7.08 20.63
CA VAL A 96 -6.86 8.04 19.74
C VAL A 96 -7.92 7.34 18.87
N LYS A 97 -8.99 8.05 18.52
CA LYS A 97 -9.94 7.60 17.50
C LYS A 97 -9.19 7.48 16.16
N SER A 98 -9.21 6.31 15.53
CA SER A 98 -8.40 6.10 14.33
C SER A 98 -8.96 5.10 13.34
N LEU A 99 -8.69 5.34 12.06
CA LEU A 99 -8.83 4.38 10.97
C LEU A 99 -7.43 4.13 10.38
N ILE A 100 -7.02 2.87 10.36
CA ILE A 100 -5.74 2.46 9.78
C ILE A 100 -6.05 1.67 8.50
N PHE A 101 -5.58 2.15 7.35
CA PHE A 101 -5.72 1.47 6.08
C PHE A 101 -4.41 0.77 5.72
N ARG A 102 -4.36 -0.56 5.81
CA ARG A 102 -3.28 -1.36 5.23
C ARG A 102 -3.53 -1.52 3.75
N THR A 103 -2.54 -1.13 2.94
CA THR A 103 -2.59 -1.23 1.49
C THR A 103 -1.39 -1.98 0.93
N ALA A 104 -1.44 -2.38 -0.34
CA ALA A 104 -0.40 -3.16 -1.00
C ALA A 104 -0.12 -2.62 -2.40
N TRP A 105 1.13 -2.69 -2.86
CA TRP A 105 1.55 -2.46 -4.24
C TRP A 105 0.98 -1.16 -4.84
N LEU A 106 1.11 -0.06 -4.09
CA LEU A 106 0.52 1.24 -4.44
C LEU A 106 1.21 1.85 -5.67
N TYR A 107 0.41 2.29 -6.63
CA TYR A 107 0.88 2.97 -7.84
C TYR A 107 -0.04 4.12 -8.23
N SER A 108 0.50 5.07 -9.01
CA SER A 108 -0.24 6.20 -9.56
C SER A 108 0.46 6.78 -10.78
N GLU A 109 -0.15 7.75 -11.42
CA GLU A 109 0.48 8.60 -12.44
C GLU A 109 1.58 9.52 -11.85
N TYR A 110 1.59 9.74 -10.55
CA TYR A 110 2.52 10.62 -9.85
C TYR A 110 3.68 9.85 -9.20
N GLY A 111 4.82 10.54 -9.05
CA GLY A 111 5.99 10.00 -8.38
C GLY A 111 6.62 8.78 -9.06
N LYS A 112 7.56 8.13 -8.38
CA LYS A 112 8.19 6.87 -8.83
C LYS A 112 7.39 5.70 -8.28
N ASN A 113 7.06 4.74 -9.14
CA ASN A 113 6.37 3.51 -8.74
C ASN A 113 6.63 2.40 -9.76
N PHE A 114 6.17 1.18 -9.44
CA PHE A 114 6.40 0.00 -10.26
C PHE A 114 5.82 0.13 -11.68
N VAL A 115 4.60 0.68 -11.83
CA VAL A 115 3.97 0.84 -13.15
C VAL A 115 4.81 1.70 -14.07
N LYS A 116 5.24 2.88 -13.61
CA LYS A 116 6.09 3.78 -14.43
C LYS A 116 7.46 3.16 -14.74
N THR A 117 8.02 2.40 -13.82
CA THR A 117 9.27 1.66 -14.05
C THR A 117 9.08 0.60 -15.12
N MET A 118 8.01 -0.19 -15.05
CA MET A 118 7.76 -1.24 -16.04
C MET A 118 7.38 -0.67 -17.42
N LEU A 119 6.61 0.43 -17.49
CA LEU A 119 6.36 1.15 -18.73
C LEU A 119 7.67 1.52 -19.45
N SER A 120 8.62 2.09 -18.71
CA SER A 120 9.93 2.47 -19.26
C SER A 120 10.77 1.25 -19.65
N LEU A 121 10.82 0.22 -18.81
CA LEU A 121 11.65 -0.96 -19.08
C LEU A 121 11.10 -1.78 -20.25
N THR A 122 9.80 -1.99 -20.33
CA THR A 122 9.17 -2.78 -21.41
C THR A 122 9.19 -2.07 -22.77
N SER A 123 9.32 -0.73 -22.80
CA SER A 123 9.50 0.02 -24.04
C SER A 123 10.94 0.09 -24.54
N THR A 124 11.94 -0.18 -23.68
CA THR A 124 13.36 0.03 -24.00
C THR A 124 14.22 -1.22 -23.99
N LYS A 125 13.80 -2.28 -23.28
CA LYS A 125 14.57 -3.51 -23.13
C LYS A 125 14.03 -4.62 -24.05
N PRO A 126 14.91 -5.39 -24.71
CA PRO A 126 14.47 -6.52 -25.52
C PRO A 126 13.99 -7.69 -24.66
N THR A 127 14.51 -7.83 -23.43
CA THR A 127 14.15 -8.91 -22.50
C THR A 127 14.12 -8.35 -21.07
N LEU A 128 13.16 -8.81 -20.27
CA LEU A 128 13.02 -8.46 -18.86
C LEU A 128 12.62 -9.68 -18.04
N LYS A 129 13.36 -9.99 -16.97
CA LYS A 129 12.97 -11.00 -15.98
C LYS A 129 12.21 -10.36 -14.85
N VAL A 130 11.06 -10.93 -14.46
CA VAL A 130 10.19 -10.41 -13.39
C VAL A 130 9.75 -11.54 -12.47
N VAL A 131 9.79 -11.29 -11.19
CA VAL A 131 9.43 -12.25 -10.13
C VAL A 131 7.96 -12.68 -10.26
N PHE A 132 7.71 -14.01 -10.24
CA PHE A 132 6.36 -14.58 -10.34
C PHE A 132 5.88 -15.29 -9.07
N ASP A 133 6.78 -15.60 -8.14
CA ASP A 133 6.51 -16.32 -6.88
C ASP A 133 6.21 -15.41 -5.70
N GLN A 134 5.95 -14.12 -5.96
CA GLN A 134 5.38 -13.15 -5.02
C GLN A 134 3.99 -12.76 -5.51
N THR A 135 2.98 -13.04 -4.70
CA THR A 135 1.57 -12.86 -5.03
C THR A 135 0.93 -11.81 -4.13
N GLY A 136 0.25 -10.85 -4.75
CA GLY A 136 -0.41 -9.75 -4.05
C GLY A 136 -1.51 -9.14 -4.90
N THR A 137 -1.90 -7.93 -4.56
CA THR A 137 -2.86 -7.15 -5.36
C THR A 137 -2.37 -5.72 -5.56
N PRO A 138 -2.25 -5.23 -6.80
CA PRO A 138 -1.95 -3.83 -7.05
C PRO A 138 -3.05 -2.91 -6.53
N THR A 139 -2.67 -1.73 -6.06
CA THR A 139 -3.61 -0.69 -5.60
C THR A 139 -3.37 0.61 -6.35
N TYR A 140 -4.35 1.09 -7.07
CA TYR A 140 -4.34 2.41 -7.66
C TYR A 140 -4.59 3.45 -6.57
N ALA A 141 -3.67 4.39 -6.39
CA ALA A 141 -3.73 5.37 -5.30
C ALA A 141 -4.98 6.26 -5.36
N GLN A 142 -5.50 6.56 -6.55
CA GLN A 142 -6.73 7.32 -6.72
C GLN A 142 -7.93 6.57 -6.11
N ASP A 143 -8.06 5.26 -6.35
CA ASP A 143 -9.18 4.46 -5.81
C ASP A 143 -9.16 4.43 -4.27
N LEU A 144 -7.96 4.32 -3.67
CA LEU A 144 -7.79 4.41 -2.22
C LEU A 144 -8.14 5.82 -1.70
N ALA A 145 -7.69 6.86 -2.39
CA ALA A 145 -7.98 8.24 -2.02
C ALA A 145 -9.49 8.53 -2.10
N ASP A 146 -10.14 8.15 -3.18
CA ASP A 146 -11.59 8.33 -3.37
C ASP A 146 -12.39 7.61 -2.27
N THR A 147 -11.95 6.39 -1.90
CA THR A 147 -12.54 5.64 -0.79
C THR A 147 -12.40 6.38 0.54
N ILE A 148 -11.21 6.90 0.86
CA ILE A 148 -10.96 7.66 2.09
C ILE A 148 -11.79 8.95 2.09
N PHE A 149 -11.83 9.68 0.98
CA PHE A 149 -12.63 10.90 0.86
C PHE A 149 -14.13 10.65 1.01
N ASP A 150 -14.67 9.59 0.41
CA ASP A 150 -16.07 9.20 0.58
C ASP A 150 -16.40 8.90 2.07
N ILE A 151 -15.50 8.22 2.78
CA ILE A 151 -15.65 7.95 4.23
C ILE A 151 -15.65 9.29 5.02
N ILE A 152 -14.79 10.23 4.63
CA ILE A 152 -14.68 11.55 5.30
C ILE A 152 -15.89 12.43 5.03
N GLU A 153 -16.27 12.60 3.76
CA GLU A 153 -17.38 13.47 3.34
C GLU A 153 -18.70 13.02 4.00
N ASN A 154 -18.91 11.73 4.09
CA ASN A 154 -20.08 11.15 4.75
C ASN A 154 -19.90 10.96 6.27
N ARG A 155 -18.81 11.48 6.86
CA ARG A 155 -18.45 11.40 8.28
C ARG A 155 -18.48 9.98 8.88
N ARG A 156 -18.36 8.95 8.06
CA ARG A 156 -18.43 7.53 8.48
C ARG A 156 -17.23 7.09 9.32
N TYR A 157 -16.16 7.88 9.34
CA TYR A 157 -14.99 7.65 10.20
C TYR A 157 -15.28 7.80 11.69
N LYS A 158 -16.36 8.51 12.08
CA LYS A 158 -16.67 8.84 13.50
C LYS A 158 -17.10 7.61 14.31
N ASP A 159 -17.75 6.64 13.66
CA ASP A 159 -18.36 5.48 14.32
C ASP A 159 -17.72 4.14 13.92
N ASN A 160 -16.64 4.19 13.14
CA ASN A 160 -16.03 3.01 12.53
C ASN A 160 -14.51 3.00 12.71
N GLU A 161 -14.07 3.05 13.97
CA GLU A 161 -12.65 2.95 14.30
C GLU A 161 -12.06 1.57 14.00
N GLY A 162 -10.76 1.50 13.71
CA GLY A 162 -10.02 0.25 13.61
C GLY A 162 -9.14 0.12 12.38
N ILE A 163 -8.64 -1.09 12.18
CA ILE A 163 -7.81 -1.46 11.02
C ILE A 163 -8.71 -1.97 9.91
N TYR A 164 -8.43 -1.52 8.69
CA TYR A 164 -9.09 -1.92 7.46
C TYR A 164 -8.06 -2.27 6.40
N HIS A 165 -8.35 -3.24 5.57
CA HIS A 165 -7.56 -3.57 4.41
C HIS A 165 -8.15 -2.96 3.14
N TYR A 166 -7.30 -2.35 2.31
CA TYR A 166 -7.69 -1.83 1.01
C TYR A 166 -6.62 -2.13 -0.05
N SER A 167 -7.00 -2.85 -1.08
CA SER A 167 -6.32 -2.97 -2.37
C SER A 167 -7.39 -3.13 -3.44
N ASN A 168 -7.06 -2.97 -4.72
CA ASN A 168 -8.04 -3.30 -5.77
C ASN A 168 -8.46 -4.78 -5.70
N GLU A 169 -9.56 -5.17 -6.33
CA GLU A 169 -9.98 -6.57 -6.40
C GLU A 169 -9.10 -7.37 -7.37
N GLY A 170 -9.01 -8.68 -7.15
CA GLY A 170 -8.19 -9.62 -7.91
C GLY A 170 -6.85 -9.91 -7.26
N VAL A 171 -6.07 -10.78 -7.90
CA VAL A 171 -4.78 -11.26 -7.41
C VAL A 171 -3.87 -11.47 -8.61
N CYS A 172 -2.58 -11.12 -8.48
CA CYS A 172 -1.59 -11.37 -9.50
C CYS A 172 -0.17 -11.47 -8.89
N SER A 173 0.79 -11.96 -9.67
CA SER A 173 2.22 -11.82 -9.39
C SER A 173 2.77 -10.50 -9.96
N TRP A 174 4.01 -10.14 -9.60
CA TRP A 174 4.70 -9.02 -10.25
C TRP A 174 4.91 -9.27 -11.76
N TYR A 175 5.10 -10.54 -12.14
CA TYR A 175 5.19 -10.96 -13.54
C TYR A 175 3.87 -10.67 -14.28
N ASP A 176 2.73 -11.14 -13.75
CA ASP A 176 1.41 -10.90 -14.36
C ASP A 176 1.10 -9.41 -14.45
N PHE A 177 1.44 -8.65 -13.39
CA PHE A 177 1.26 -7.20 -13.37
C PHE A 177 2.08 -6.52 -14.49
N THR A 178 3.35 -6.94 -14.68
CA THR A 178 4.21 -6.41 -15.74
C THR A 178 3.69 -6.76 -17.14
N LYS A 179 3.21 -8.00 -17.34
CA LYS A 179 2.60 -8.43 -18.60
C LYS A 179 1.41 -7.55 -18.96
N MET A 180 0.52 -7.29 -18.00
CA MET A 180 -0.66 -6.45 -18.21
C MET A 180 -0.28 -4.97 -18.45
N ILE A 181 0.74 -4.44 -17.75
CA ILE A 181 1.25 -3.08 -18.01
C ILE A 181 1.73 -2.96 -19.46
N ALA A 182 2.54 -3.92 -19.94
CA ALA A 182 3.06 -3.92 -21.30
C ALA A 182 1.93 -4.02 -22.35
N GLU A 183 0.96 -4.91 -22.12
CA GLU A 183 -0.21 -5.08 -23.01
C GLU A 183 -1.02 -3.79 -23.14
N ILE A 184 -1.39 -3.16 -22.01
CA ILE A 184 -2.19 -1.92 -22.03
C ILE A 184 -1.40 -0.75 -22.65
N ALA A 185 -0.09 -0.73 -22.48
CA ALA A 185 0.79 0.28 -23.06
C ALA A 185 0.99 0.12 -24.57
N GLY A 186 0.83 -1.10 -25.09
CA GLY A 186 1.20 -1.48 -26.47
C GLY A 186 2.69 -1.77 -26.63
N ASN A 187 3.39 -2.15 -25.56
CA ASN A 187 4.81 -2.51 -25.56
C ASN A 187 4.96 -4.01 -25.83
N ASP A 188 4.88 -4.41 -27.09
CA ASP A 188 4.83 -5.82 -27.55
C ASP A 188 6.19 -6.43 -27.94
N THR A 189 7.25 -5.62 -27.95
CA THR A 189 8.59 -6.04 -28.40
C THR A 189 9.47 -6.62 -27.29
N CYS A 190 9.13 -6.38 -26.03
CA CYS A 190 9.88 -6.87 -24.87
C CYS A 190 9.49 -8.31 -24.53
N ASP A 191 10.46 -9.22 -24.52
CA ASP A 191 10.27 -10.59 -24.03
C ASP A 191 10.29 -10.58 -22.47
N ILE A 192 9.10 -10.60 -21.87
CA ILE A 192 8.92 -10.59 -20.42
C ILE A 192 8.88 -12.04 -19.92
N GLN A 193 9.92 -12.46 -19.18
CA GLN A 193 10.13 -13.80 -18.66
C GLN A 193 9.90 -13.85 -17.14
N PRO A 194 9.26 -14.92 -16.61
CA PRO A 194 9.17 -15.13 -15.16
C PRO A 194 10.53 -15.53 -14.58
N CYS A 195 10.80 -15.14 -13.33
CA CYS A 195 11.91 -15.63 -12.54
C CYS A 195 11.49 -15.86 -11.09
N HIS A 196 12.25 -16.63 -10.33
CA HIS A 196 12.05 -16.81 -8.90
C HIS A 196 12.65 -15.65 -8.11
N SER A 197 12.20 -15.47 -6.87
CA SER A 197 12.69 -14.43 -5.96
C SER A 197 14.18 -14.58 -5.63
N ASP A 198 14.70 -15.79 -5.58
CA ASP A 198 16.13 -16.08 -5.34
C ASP A 198 17.04 -15.73 -6.53
N GLU A 199 16.48 -15.61 -7.73
CA GLU A 199 17.19 -15.09 -8.89
C GLU A 199 17.29 -13.57 -8.92
N PHE A 200 16.52 -12.87 -8.04
CA PHE A 200 16.46 -11.41 -8.01
C PHE A 200 17.06 -10.87 -6.70
N PRO A 201 18.26 -10.22 -6.75
CA PRO A 201 18.92 -9.72 -5.54
C PRO A 201 18.04 -8.73 -4.78
N SER A 202 17.75 -9.01 -3.52
CA SER A 202 17.04 -8.15 -2.59
C SER A 202 17.65 -8.26 -1.20
N LYS A 203 17.76 -7.15 -0.46
CA LYS A 203 18.21 -7.15 0.94
C LYS A 203 17.16 -7.71 1.88
N VAL A 204 15.90 -7.68 1.48
CA VAL A 204 14.76 -8.08 2.29
C VAL A 204 14.09 -9.32 1.70
N THR A 205 13.75 -10.28 2.55
CA THR A 205 12.84 -11.36 2.17
C THR A 205 11.42 -10.77 2.04
N ARG A 206 10.96 -10.61 0.80
CA ARG A 206 9.62 -10.09 0.53
C ARG A 206 8.57 -11.17 0.77
N PRO A 207 7.36 -10.81 1.24
CA PRO A 207 6.28 -11.78 1.38
C PRO A 207 5.98 -12.50 0.07
N SER A 208 5.94 -13.84 0.10
CA SER A 208 5.54 -14.64 -1.07
C SER A 208 4.04 -14.52 -1.37
N TYR A 209 3.25 -14.19 -0.33
CA TYR A 209 1.82 -13.99 -0.44
C TYR A 209 1.37 -12.84 0.48
N SER A 210 0.89 -11.74 -0.07
CA SER A 210 0.44 -10.56 0.67
C SER A 210 -0.95 -10.07 0.24
N VAL A 211 -1.79 -10.97 -0.25
CA VAL A 211 -3.17 -10.66 -0.61
C VAL A 211 -3.95 -10.26 0.64
N LEU A 212 -4.57 -9.10 0.61
CA LEU A 212 -5.37 -8.56 1.71
C LEU A 212 -6.85 -8.94 1.54
N ASP A 213 -7.49 -9.43 2.60
CA ASP A 213 -8.94 -9.60 2.65
C ASP A 213 -9.60 -8.22 2.84
N LYS A 214 -10.54 -7.87 1.99
CA LYS A 214 -11.24 -6.58 1.96
C LYS A 214 -12.70 -6.68 2.39
N THR A 215 -13.10 -7.84 2.96
CA THR A 215 -14.49 -8.06 3.38
C THR A 215 -14.93 -7.02 4.40
N LYS A 216 -14.11 -6.78 5.42
CA LYS A 216 -14.44 -5.83 6.49
C LYS A 216 -14.73 -4.42 5.97
N ILE A 217 -13.84 -3.86 5.14
CA ILE A 217 -14.03 -2.49 4.63
C ILE A 217 -15.27 -2.39 3.73
N LYS A 218 -15.52 -3.40 2.90
CA LYS A 218 -16.71 -3.45 2.02
C LYS A 218 -18.00 -3.51 2.83
N GLU A 219 -18.07 -4.35 3.86
CA GLU A 219 -19.24 -4.50 4.70
C GLU A 219 -19.48 -3.27 5.58
N THR A 220 -18.41 -2.71 6.19
CA THR A 220 -18.52 -1.54 7.07
C THR A 220 -18.97 -0.30 6.33
N PHE A 221 -18.37 -0.03 5.17
CA PHE A 221 -18.59 1.22 4.44
C PHE A 221 -19.46 1.08 3.19
N GLY A 222 -19.93 -0.13 2.86
CA GLY A 222 -20.78 -0.35 1.68
C GLY A 222 -20.10 -0.01 0.35
N ILE A 223 -18.75 -0.08 0.30
CA ILE A 223 -17.99 0.31 -0.89
C ILE A 223 -17.87 -0.82 -1.90
N LYS A 224 -17.76 -0.44 -3.17
CA LYS A 224 -17.41 -1.34 -4.27
C LYS A 224 -15.98 -1.07 -4.69
N VAL A 225 -15.09 -2.02 -4.45
CA VAL A 225 -13.69 -1.92 -4.84
C VAL A 225 -13.52 -2.26 -6.32
N PRO A 226 -12.86 -1.42 -7.13
CA PRO A 226 -12.60 -1.71 -8.55
C PRO A 226 -11.65 -2.90 -8.74
N TYR A 227 -11.77 -3.59 -9.89
CA TYR A 227 -10.84 -4.64 -10.28
C TYR A 227 -9.50 -4.04 -10.75
N TRP A 228 -8.39 -4.64 -10.36
CA TRP A 228 -7.05 -4.03 -10.55
C TRP A 228 -6.68 -3.72 -12.01
N THR A 229 -7.15 -4.52 -12.99
CA THR A 229 -6.85 -4.24 -14.40
C THR A 229 -7.59 -3.03 -14.94
N ASP A 230 -8.79 -2.75 -14.42
CA ASP A 230 -9.57 -1.59 -14.86
C ASP A 230 -8.97 -0.29 -14.31
N SER A 231 -8.54 -0.32 -13.05
CA SER A 231 -7.79 0.78 -12.43
C SER A 231 -6.44 1.01 -13.12
N LEU A 232 -5.74 -0.06 -13.50
CA LEU A 232 -4.47 0.03 -14.24
C LEU A 232 -4.66 0.70 -15.61
N LYS A 233 -5.71 0.34 -16.36
CA LYS A 233 -6.05 0.99 -17.64
C LYS A 233 -6.27 2.50 -17.46
N THR A 234 -6.99 2.87 -16.40
CA THR A 234 -7.25 4.28 -16.07
C THR A 234 -5.95 5.01 -15.75
N CYS A 235 -5.09 4.45 -14.89
CA CYS A 235 -3.81 5.04 -14.54
C CYS A 235 -2.89 5.22 -15.77
N ILE A 236 -2.75 4.20 -16.62
CA ILE A 236 -1.90 4.29 -17.82
C ILE A 236 -2.45 5.34 -18.80
N LYS A 237 -3.77 5.44 -18.95
CA LYS A 237 -4.40 6.50 -19.75
C LYS A 237 -4.03 7.89 -19.20
N ASN A 238 -4.09 8.09 -17.89
CA ASN A 238 -3.75 9.35 -17.23
C ASN A 238 -2.25 9.67 -17.37
N ILE A 239 -1.35 8.67 -17.25
CA ILE A 239 0.08 8.86 -17.49
C ILE A 239 0.31 9.40 -18.91
N LYS A 240 -0.27 8.75 -19.93
CA LYS A 240 -0.12 9.19 -21.32
C LYS A 240 -0.68 10.61 -21.57
N ALA A 241 -1.76 10.98 -20.90
CA ALA A 241 -2.35 12.32 -21.01
C ALA A 241 -1.50 13.40 -20.36
N ASN A 242 -0.75 13.08 -19.30
CA ASN A 242 0.15 14.02 -18.60
C ASN A 242 1.50 14.20 -19.32
N GLU A 243 1.86 13.31 -20.26
CA GLU A 243 3.08 13.38 -21.06
C GLU A 243 2.87 14.04 -22.43
N ALA A 244 1.63 14.26 -22.83
CA ALA A 244 1.23 14.90 -24.09
C ALA A 244 1.14 16.43 -23.97
#